data_4579bf65640d9fa5701ea7b100e40ae4
#
_entry.id   4579bf65640d9fa5701ea7b100e40ae4
#
_cell.length_a   1.000
_cell.length_b   1.000
_cell.length_c   1.000
_cell.angle_alpha   90.00
_cell.angle_beta   90.00
_cell.angle_gamma   90.00
#
_symmetry.space_group_name_H-M   'P 1'
#
loop_
_entity.id
_entity.type
_entity.pdbx_description
1 polymer ?
#
loop_
_entity_poly.entity_id
_entity_poly.type
_entity_poly.pdbx_seq_one_letter_code
_entity_poly.pdbx_strand_id
1 'polypeptide(L)'
;VKSTFYQRVTAPFIEPYIRYQRADVLHACRLGVAVILALLVNKVTNLPHGEWTTITVFIILGLLQYQGAIYTKAKERVLGTLLGIGTALGVLWFNQNAGAWLWIDYALIGILSGIIGYLAVRKLGYTGLLTGITMLMIVSDLGNSSIGQDGIYRALNILLGTGVAVAVTLILPLKSTLMWRFLLSSNLDACSSLYASVGHHIDAAGNTTHKSNPVAFSVEEIPVDRALVTTLQQINKRLLAVRPHI
;
A
#
# COMPACT_ATOMS: atom_id res chain seq x y z
N VAL A 1 27.23 -25.03 14.45
CA VAL A 1 26.16 -25.80 13.84
C VAL A 1 25.87 -25.15 12.49
N LYS A 2 26.25 -25.84 11.37
CA LYS A 2 26.00 -25.37 10.01
C LYS A 2 24.48 -25.47 9.77
N SER A 3 23.76 -24.39 9.85
CA SER A 3 22.36 -24.35 9.39
C SER A 3 22.34 -24.63 7.89
N THR A 4 21.70 -25.73 7.52
CA THR A 4 21.59 -26.20 6.14
C THR A 4 20.99 -25.08 5.28
N PHE A 5 21.47 -24.88 4.05
CA PHE A 5 20.97 -23.85 3.10
C PHE A 5 19.44 -23.85 3.01
N TYR A 6 18.80 -25.02 3.05
CA TYR A 6 17.35 -25.21 3.13
C TYR A 6 16.71 -24.51 4.34
N GLN A 7 17.29 -24.59 5.53
CA GLN A 7 16.76 -23.90 6.72
C GLN A 7 16.82 -22.38 6.56
N ARG A 8 17.85 -21.83 5.92
CA ARG A 8 17.94 -20.39 5.64
C ARG A 8 16.92 -19.88 4.65
N VAL A 9 16.55 -20.71 3.66
CA VAL A 9 15.56 -20.36 2.63
C VAL A 9 14.13 -20.52 3.14
N THR A 10 13.87 -21.54 3.95
CA THR A 10 12.51 -21.84 4.47
C THR A 10 12.18 -21.13 5.78
N ALA A 11 13.16 -20.72 6.56
CA ALA A 11 12.95 -20.01 7.84
C ALA A 11 12.04 -18.78 7.74
N PRO A 12 12.15 -17.90 6.72
CA PRO A 12 11.25 -16.75 6.58
C PRO A 12 9.79 -17.14 6.34
N PHE A 13 9.52 -18.38 5.93
CA PHE A 13 8.15 -18.88 5.74
C PHE A 13 7.56 -19.56 6.98
N ILE A 14 8.40 -20.08 7.87
CA ILE A 14 7.99 -20.89 9.02
C ILE A 14 8.01 -20.08 10.33
N GLU A 15 9.05 -19.28 10.56
CA GLU A 15 9.19 -18.52 11.80
C GLU A 15 8.64 -17.08 11.67
N PRO A 16 7.65 -16.66 12.49
CA PRO A 16 7.04 -15.33 12.41
C PRO A 16 8.07 -14.21 12.56
N TYR A 17 9.06 -14.37 13.41
CA TYR A 17 10.09 -13.36 13.68
C TYR A 17 10.96 -13.08 12.46
N ILE A 18 11.48 -14.11 11.81
CA ILE A 18 12.33 -13.99 10.59
C ILE A 18 11.52 -13.47 9.43
N ARG A 19 10.24 -13.84 9.37
CA ARG A 19 9.28 -13.38 8.35
C ARG A 19 9.12 -11.86 8.36
N TYR A 20 9.04 -11.23 9.54
CA TYR A 20 8.90 -9.77 9.66
C TYR A 20 10.21 -9.03 9.50
N GLN A 21 11.34 -9.62 9.89
CA GLN A 21 12.66 -9.05 9.67
C GLN A 21 13.02 -8.96 8.16
N ARG A 22 12.46 -9.86 7.33
CA ARG A 22 12.67 -9.91 5.87
C ARG A 22 11.37 -9.68 5.09
N ALA A 23 10.51 -8.81 5.62
CA ALA A 23 9.21 -8.50 5.00
C ALA A 23 9.35 -8.01 3.55
N ASP A 24 10.40 -7.24 3.25
CA ASP A 24 10.66 -6.71 1.91
C ASP A 24 10.96 -7.82 0.90
N VAL A 25 11.76 -8.82 1.28
CA VAL A 25 12.06 -9.96 0.40
C VAL A 25 10.82 -10.82 0.15
N LEU A 26 10.04 -11.08 1.22
CA LEU A 26 8.80 -11.83 1.09
C LEU A 26 7.77 -11.10 0.22
N HIS A 27 7.72 -9.76 0.36
CA HIS A 27 6.87 -8.92 -0.48
C HIS A 27 7.30 -8.96 -1.95
N ALA A 28 8.61 -8.86 -2.24
CA ALA A 28 9.14 -8.97 -3.60
C ALA A 28 8.81 -10.33 -4.23
N CYS A 29 8.99 -11.43 -3.49
CA CYS A 29 8.60 -12.77 -3.95
C CYS A 29 7.09 -12.85 -4.22
N ARG A 30 6.25 -12.31 -3.33
CA ARG A 30 4.80 -12.25 -3.49
C ARG A 30 4.39 -11.48 -4.74
N LEU A 31 5.00 -10.33 -4.98
CA LEU A 31 4.74 -9.53 -6.19
C LEU A 31 5.14 -10.30 -7.45
N GLY A 32 6.32 -10.93 -7.47
CA GLY A 32 6.78 -11.74 -8.59
C GLY A 32 5.82 -12.90 -8.91
N VAL A 33 5.39 -13.65 -7.90
CA VAL A 33 4.40 -14.73 -8.05
C VAL A 33 3.07 -14.19 -8.57
N ALA A 34 2.60 -13.05 -8.05
CA ALA A 34 1.34 -12.44 -8.47
C ALA A 34 1.39 -11.97 -9.94
N VAL A 35 2.50 -11.42 -10.40
CA VAL A 35 2.70 -11.03 -11.80
C VAL A 35 2.70 -12.27 -12.72
N ILE A 36 3.42 -13.34 -12.34
CA ILE A 36 3.42 -14.58 -13.11
C ILE A 36 2.00 -15.16 -13.22
N LEU A 37 1.26 -15.20 -12.10
CA LEU A 37 -0.13 -15.67 -12.10
C LEU A 37 -1.03 -14.78 -12.96
N ALA A 38 -0.87 -13.46 -12.94
CA ALA A 38 -1.62 -12.54 -13.80
C ALA A 38 -1.36 -12.83 -15.29
N LEU A 39 -0.10 -13.04 -15.67
CA LEU A 39 0.26 -13.41 -17.05
C LEU A 39 -0.33 -14.76 -17.46
N LEU A 40 -0.34 -15.75 -16.58
CA LEU A 40 -0.97 -17.04 -16.83
C LEU A 40 -2.49 -16.91 -17.00
N VAL A 41 -3.15 -16.15 -16.12
CA VAL A 41 -4.59 -15.87 -16.22
C VAL A 41 -4.91 -15.18 -17.55
N ASN A 42 -4.12 -14.18 -17.96
CA ASN A 42 -4.30 -13.51 -19.25
C ASN A 42 -4.18 -14.50 -20.43
N LYS A 43 -3.21 -15.41 -20.36
CA LYS A 43 -3.01 -16.41 -21.41
C LYS A 43 -4.16 -17.43 -21.48
N VAL A 44 -4.74 -17.80 -20.34
CA VAL A 44 -5.86 -18.76 -20.26
C VAL A 44 -7.17 -18.09 -20.67
N THR A 45 -7.44 -16.89 -20.21
CA THR A 45 -8.70 -16.17 -20.52
C THR A 45 -8.73 -15.62 -21.92
N ASN A 46 -7.56 -15.37 -22.52
CA ASN A 46 -7.38 -14.79 -23.86
C ASN A 46 -8.25 -13.54 -24.09
N LEU A 47 -8.46 -12.75 -23.01
CA LEU A 47 -9.24 -11.52 -23.09
C LEU A 47 -8.43 -10.41 -23.77
N PRO A 48 -9.08 -9.56 -24.60
CA PRO A 48 -8.44 -8.36 -25.12
C PRO A 48 -7.94 -7.47 -23.98
N HIS A 49 -6.84 -6.75 -24.20
CA HIS A 49 -6.27 -5.82 -23.21
C HIS A 49 -5.82 -6.48 -21.88
N GLY A 50 -5.31 -7.71 -21.93
CA GLY A 50 -4.85 -8.46 -20.76
C GLY A 50 -3.72 -7.79 -19.95
N GLU A 51 -3.00 -6.82 -20.55
CA GLU A 51 -2.01 -6.00 -19.87
C GLU A 51 -2.57 -5.27 -18.64
N TRP A 52 -3.86 -4.90 -18.64
CA TRP A 52 -4.52 -4.26 -17.51
C TRP A 52 -4.62 -5.14 -16.27
N THR A 53 -4.67 -6.46 -16.42
CA THR A 53 -4.62 -7.41 -15.31
C THR A 53 -3.28 -7.30 -14.59
N THR A 54 -2.16 -7.35 -15.33
CA THR A 54 -0.81 -7.28 -14.78
C THR A 54 -0.52 -5.91 -14.17
N ILE A 55 -0.90 -4.81 -14.84
CA ILE A 55 -0.79 -3.45 -14.34
C ILE A 55 -1.56 -3.31 -13.02
N THR A 56 -2.76 -3.87 -12.92
CA THR A 56 -3.58 -3.81 -11.71
C THR A 56 -2.93 -4.53 -10.54
N VAL A 57 -2.40 -5.72 -10.77
CA VAL A 57 -1.63 -6.46 -9.74
C VAL A 57 -0.47 -5.62 -9.23
N PHE A 58 0.28 -4.98 -10.13
CA PHE A 58 1.40 -4.13 -9.76
C PHE A 58 0.97 -2.88 -8.98
N ILE A 59 -0.14 -2.24 -9.35
CA ILE A 59 -0.67 -1.07 -8.63
C ILE A 59 -1.12 -1.44 -7.21
N ILE A 60 -1.74 -2.61 -7.03
CA ILE A 60 -2.26 -3.04 -5.72
C ILE A 60 -1.14 -3.53 -4.81
N LEU A 61 -0.21 -4.33 -5.33
CA LEU A 61 0.85 -4.95 -4.54
C LEU A 61 2.15 -4.14 -4.54
N GLY A 62 2.43 -3.31 -5.54
CA GLY A 62 3.74 -2.70 -5.75
C GLY A 62 4.23 -1.83 -4.58
N LEU A 63 3.34 -1.10 -3.91
CA LEU A 63 3.68 -0.22 -2.79
C LEU A 63 3.14 -0.68 -1.44
N LEU A 64 2.25 -1.69 -1.42
CA LEU A 64 1.53 -2.11 -0.23
C LEU A 64 2.01 -3.48 0.25
N GLN A 65 2.75 -3.50 1.36
CA GLN A 65 3.32 -4.74 1.91
C GLN A 65 2.32 -5.51 2.78
N TYR A 66 1.44 -4.80 3.50
CA TYR A 66 0.60 -5.39 4.53
C TYR A 66 -0.80 -5.69 4.05
N GLN A 67 -1.32 -6.82 4.50
CA GLN A 67 -2.60 -7.39 4.08
C GLN A 67 -3.78 -6.42 4.25
N GLY A 68 -3.85 -5.67 5.35
CA GLY A 68 -4.94 -4.72 5.62
C GLY A 68 -5.02 -3.61 4.57
N ALA A 69 -3.88 -2.98 4.26
CA ALA A 69 -3.78 -1.94 3.26
C ALA A 69 -4.12 -2.44 1.84
N ILE A 70 -3.69 -3.67 1.51
CA ILE A 70 -3.99 -4.31 0.22
C ILE A 70 -5.49 -4.53 0.06
N TYR A 71 -6.18 -5.03 1.10
CA TYR A 71 -7.64 -5.25 1.04
C TYR A 71 -8.42 -3.95 0.91
N THR A 72 -8.01 -2.91 1.62
CA THR A 72 -8.64 -1.59 1.49
C THR A 72 -8.48 -1.09 0.05
N LYS A 73 -7.26 -1.17 -0.50
CA LYS A 73 -6.99 -0.75 -1.88
C LYS A 73 -7.71 -1.57 -2.93
N ALA A 74 -7.80 -2.88 -2.72
CA ALA A 74 -8.56 -3.80 -3.58
C ALA A 74 -10.06 -3.46 -3.57
N LYS A 75 -10.65 -3.23 -2.39
CA LYS A 75 -12.07 -2.80 -2.27
C LYS A 75 -12.33 -1.48 -2.97
N GLU A 76 -11.49 -0.47 -2.74
CA GLU A 76 -11.60 0.82 -3.42
C GLU A 76 -11.53 0.66 -4.95
N ARG A 77 -10.67 -0.25 -5.43
CA ARG A 77 -10.52 -0.50 -6.87
C ARG A 77 -11.74 -1.19 -7.46
N VAL A 78 -12.25 -2.22 -6.80
CA VAL A 78 -13.49 -2.91 -7.24
C VAL A 78 -14.67 -1.94 -7.25
N LEU A 79 -14.89 -1.20 -6.16
CA LEU A 79 -16.00 -0.24 -6.06
C LEU A 79 -15.88 0.87 -7.13
N GLY A 80 -14.70 1.43 -7.30
CA GLY A 80 -14.47 2.47 -8.32
C GLY A 80 -14.71 1.96 -9.72
N THR A 81 -14.26 0.74 -10.03
CA THR A 81 -14.48 0.13 -11.35
C THR A 81 -15.97 -0.15 -11.59
N LEU A 82 -16.69 -0.72 -10.62
CA LEU A 82 -18.12 -1.02 -10.74
C LEU A 82 -18.96 0.26 -10.90
N LEU A 83 -18.66 1.29 -10.10
CA LEU A 83 -19.32 2.61 -10.23
C LEU A 83 -19.01 3.26 -11.58
N GLY A 84 -17.78 3.11 -12.08
CA GLY A 84 -17.36 3.60 -13.39
C GLY A 84 -18.09 2.91 -14.53
N ILE A 85 -18.25 1.58 -14.46
CA ILE A 85 -19.07 0.83 -15.42
C ILE A 85 -20.53 1.31 -15.38
N GLY A 86 -21.11 1.44 -14.18
CA GLY A 86 -22.51 1.88 -14.04
C GLY A 86 -22.75 3.28 -14.61
N THR A 87 -21.86 4.23 -14.32
CA THR A 87 -21.95 5.60 -14.86
C THR A 87 -21.75 5.63 -16.38
N ALA A 88 -20.81 4.85 -16.91
CA ALA A 88 -20.57 4.74 -18.34
C ALA A 88 -21.77 4.15 -19.09
N LEU A 89 -22.35 3.05 -18.55
CA LEU A 89 -23.56 2.45 -19.14
C LEU A 89 -24.74 3.43 -19.12
N GLY A 90 -24.87 4.25 -18.07
CA GLY A 90 -25.87 5.32 -18.01
C GLY A 90 -25.71 6.35 -19.14
N VAL A 91 -24.47 6.77 -19.42
CA VAL A 91 -24.17 7.68 -20.55
C VAL A 91 -24.49 7.03 -21.90
N LEU A 92 -24.08 5.77 -22.08
CA LEU A 92 -24.35 5.03 -23.31
C LEU A 92 -25.85 4.84 -23.58
N TRP A 93 -26.60 4.50 -22.51
CA TRP A 93 -28.06 4.37 -22.58
C TRP A 93 -28.73 5.69 -22.95
N PHE A 94 -28.27 6.80 -22.36
CA PHE A 94 -28.78 8.13 -22.68
C PHE A 94 -28.53 8.47 -24.16
N ASN A 95 -27.30 8.23 -24.64
CA ASN A 95 -26.94 8.48 -26.06
C ASN A 95 -27.84 7.70 -27.02
N GLN A 96 -28.11 6.42 -26.74
CA GLN A 96 -28.97 5.58 -27.59
C GLN A 96 -30.42 6.09 -27.67
N ASN A 97 -30.96 6.70 -26.60
CA ASN A 97 -32.36 7.11 -26.51
C ASN A 97 -32.59 8.59 -26.89
N ALA A 98 -31.59 9.47 -26.70
CA ALA A 98 -31.75 10.91 -26.88
C ALA A 98 -31.41 11.39 -28.29
N GLY A 99 -31.01 10.50 -29.22
CA GLY A 99 -30.56 10.89 -30.56
C GLY A 99 -29.21 11.62 -30.50
N ALA A 100 -28.20 10.99 -31.03
CA ALA A 100 -26.77 11.34 -30.87
C ALA A 100 -26.43 12.77 -31.37
N TRP A 101 -26.60 13.75 -30.51
CA TRP A 101 -26.02 15.08 -30.69
C TRP A 101 -24.67 15.10 -29.95
N LEU A 102 -23.59 15.00 -30.68
CA LEU A 102 -22.22 14.88 -30.19
C LEU A 102 -21.89 15.90 -29.08
N TRP A 103 -22.37 17.13 -29.22
CA TRP A 103 -22.14 18.19 -28.22
C TRP A 103 -22.83 17.95 -26.87
N ILE A 104 -24.02 17.33 -26.90
CA ILE A 104 -24.77 16.99 -25.67
C ILE A 104 -24.03 15.88 -24.92
N ASP A 105 -23.52 14.88 -25.65
CA ASP A 105 -22.75 13.79 -25.04
C ASP A 105 -21.47 14.29 -24.37
N TYR A 106 -20.70 15.15 -25.03
CA TYR A 106 -19.51 15.75 -24.45
C TYR A 106 -19.82 16.63 -23.23
N ALA A 107 -20.92 17.41 -23.30
CA ALA A 107 -21.36 18.21 -22.15
C ALA A 107 -21.77 17.31 -20.98
N LEU A 108 -22.49 16.22 -21.21
CA LEU A 108 -22.89 15.25 -20.20
C LEU A 108 -21.68 14.58 -19.56
N ILE A 109 -20.73 14.12 -20.37
CA ILE A 109 -19.46 13.52 -19.87
C ILE A 109 -18.68 14.54 -19.04
N GLY A 110 -18.60 15.79 -19.48
CA GLY A 110 -17.90 16.86 -18.76
C GLY A 110 -18.55 17.14 -17.40
N ILE A 111 -19.88 17.24 -17.33
CA ILE A 111 -20.63 17.45 -16.08
C ILE A 111 -20.43 16.26 -15.13
N LEU A 112 -20.60 15.04 -15.63
CA LEU A 112 -20.40 13.82 -14.81
C LEU A 112 -18.95 13.71 -14.29
N SER A 113 -17.96 13.99 -15.14
CA SER A 113 -16.56 14.01 -14.73
C SER A 113 -16.29 15.06 -13.65
N GLY A 114 -16.91 16.24 -13.74
CA GLY A 114 -16.84 17.29 -12.74
C GLY A 114 -17.46 16.85 -11.41
N ILE A 115 -18.64 16.21 -11.43
CA ILE A 115 -19.30 15.68 -10.24
C ILE A 115 -18.45 14.58 -9.58
N ILE A 116 -17.95 13.63 -10.38
CA ILE A 116 -17.09 12.55 -9.90
C ILE A 116 -15.81 13.12 -9.30
N GLY A 117 -15.16 14.10 -9.94
CA GLY A 117 -13.98 14.78 -9.43
C GLY A 117 -14.23 15.50 -8.10
N TYR A 118 -15.35 16.21 -7.98
CA TYR A 118 -15.76 16.83 -6.72
C TYR A 118 -15.96 15.81 -5.60
N LEU A 119 -16.65 14.70 -5.89
CA LEU A 119 -16.86 13.62 -4.93
C LEU A 119 -15.55 12.90 -4.56
N ALA A 120 -14.63 12.74 -5.51
CA ALA A 120 -13.31 12.16 -5.28
C ALA A 120 -12.51 12.99 -4.25
N VAL A 121 -12.51 14.32 -4.39
CA VAL A 121 -11.80 15.21 -3.45
C VAL A 121 -12.46 15.23 -2.07
N ARG A 122 -13.79 15.20 -2.01
CA ARG A 122 -14.53 15.37 -0.76
C ARG A 122 -14.71 14.09 0.06
N LYS A 123 -15.01 12.96 -0.58
CA LYS A 123 -15.48 11.75 0.12
C LYS A 123 -14.89 10.44 -0.38
N LEU A 124 -14.74 10.29 -1.71
CA LEU A 124 -14.45 9.00 -2.33
C LEU A 124 -12.96 8.72 -2.52
N GLY A 125 -12.10 9.75 -2.45
CA GLY A 125 -10.66 9.59 -2.63
C GLY A 125 -10.30 8.79 -3.89
N TYR A 126 -9.53 7.72 -3.70
CA TYR A 126 -9.08 6.86 -4.77
C TYR A 126 -10.22 6.16 -5.53
N THR A 127 -11.31 5.80 -4.85
CA THR A 127 -12.50 5.20 -5.48
C THR A 127 -13.12 6.12 -6.52
N GLY A 128 -13.26 7.42 -6.20
CA GLY A 128 -13.79 8.42 -7.12
C GLY A 128 -12.90 8.62 -8.35
N LEU A 129 -11.58 8.67 -8.15
CA LEU A 129 -10.61 8.74 -9.24
C LEU A 129 -10.79 7.55 -10.22
N LEU A 130 -10.88 6.34 -9.70
CA LEU A 130 -11.07 5.13 -10.50
C LEU A 130 -12.42 5.11 -11.22
N THR A 131 -13.48 5.60 -10.56
CA THR A 131 -14.80 5.75 -11.18
C THR A 131 -14.71 6.62 -12.44
N GLY A 132 -14.06 7.78 -12.34
CA GLY A 132 -13.86 8.68 -13.46
C GLY A 132 -13.03 8.06 -14.59
N ILE A 133 -11.90 7.44 -14.25
CA ILE A 133 -11.04 6.76 -15.24
C ILE A 133 -11.81 5.65 -15.97
N THR A 134 -12.52 4.79 -15.24
CA THR A 134 -13.26 3.67 -15.84
C THR A 134 -14.40 4.17 -16.71
N MET A 135 -15.15 5.19 -16.26
CA MET A 135 -16.20 5.83 -17.07
C MET A 135 -15.62 6.36 -18.38
N LEU A 136 -14.55 7.15 -18.32
CA LEU A 136 -13.93 7.73 -19.51
C LEU A 136 -13.38 6.67 -20.47
N MET A 137 -12.78 5.58 -19.94
CA MET A 137 -12.28 4.47 -20.77
C MET A 137 -13.38 3.78 -21.56
N ILE A 138 -14.58 3.65 -21.00
CA ILE A 138 -15.73 3.00 -21.68
C ILE A 138 -16.38 3.96 -22.68
N VAL A 139 -16.42 5.25 -22.36
CA VAL A 139 -17.13 6.26 -23.15
C VAL A 139 -16.23 6.91 -24.20
N SER A 140 -14.90 6.75 -24.14
CA SER A 140 -13.94 7.38 -25.07
C SER A 140 -14.15 7.01 -26.54
N ASP A 141 -14.77 5.87 -26.81
CA ASP A 141 -15.03 5.36 -28.18
C ASP A 141 -16.44 5.67 -28.69
N LEU A 142 -17.10 6.74 -28.19
CA LEU A 142 -18.36 7.24 -28.71
C LEU A 142 -18.19 7.62 -30.19
N GLY A 143 -18.75 6.79 -31.06
CA GLY A 143 -18.66 7.00 -32.53
C GLY A 143 -18.13 5.80 -33.32
N ASN A 144 -17.51 4.83 -32.68
CA ASN A 144 -17.11 3.57 -33.30
C ASN A 144 -18.16 2.47 -33.12
N SER A 145 -18.27 1.56 -34.08
CA SER A 145 -19.24 0.45 -34.07
C SER A 145 -19.02 -0.58 -32.97
N SER A 146 -17.85 -0.56 -32.28
CA SER A 146 -17.51 -1.38 -31.12
C SER A 146 -17.71 -0.67 -29.77
N ILE A 147 -18.68 0.23 -29.70
CA ILE A 147 -18.94 1.15 -28.58
C ILE A 147 -18.85 0.40 -27.22
N GLY A 148 -17.90 0.82 -26.40
CA GLY A 148 -17.79 0.38 -25.01
C GLY A 148 -17.23 -1.02 -24.78
N GLN A 149 -17.10 -1.89 -25.79
CA GLN A 149 -16.61 -3.26 -25.59
C GLN A 149 -15.17 -3.28 -25.09
N ASP A 150 -14.28 -2.51 -25.71
CA ASP A 150 -12.87 -2.43 -25.31
C ASP A 150 -12.72 -1.89 -23.87
N GLY A 151 -13.51 -0.88 -23.51
CA GLY A 151 -13.55 -0.33 -22.16
C GLY A 151 -14.08 -1.33 -21.13
N ILE A 152 -15.08 -2.14 -21.49
CA ILE A 152 -15.61 -3.21 -20.63
C ILE A 152 -14.56 -4.32 -20.46
N TYR A 153 -13.87 -4.76 -21.52
CA TYR A 153 -12.80 -5.73 -21.40
C TYR A 153 -11.66 -5.24 -20.50
N ARG A 154 -11.26 -3.96 -20.62
CA ARG A 154 -10.28 -3.33 -19.70
C ARG A 154 -10.78 -3.37 -18.26
N ALA A 155 -12.05 -3.02 -18.01
CA ALA A 155 -12.63 -3.06 -16.67
C ALA A 155 -12.66 -4.48 -16.09
N LEU A 156 -13.02 -5.49 -16.90
CA LEU A 156 -12.97 -6.90 -16.50
C LEU A 156 -11.55 -7.34 -16.16
N ASN A 157 -10.56 -6.98 -16.95
CA ASN A 157 -9.15 -7.27 -16.67
C ASN A 157 -8.67 -6.61 -15.38
N ILE A 158 -9.15 -5.40 -15.04
CA ILE A 158 -8.87 -4.73 -13.76
C ILE A 158 -9.47 -5.54 -12.60
N LEU A 159 -10.68 -6.05 -12.73
CA LEU A 159 -11.32 -6.89 -11.71
C LEU A 159 -10.57 -8.21 -11.54
N LEU A 160 -10.18 -8.86 -12.63
CA LEU A 160 -9.38 -10.09 -12.61
C LEU A 160 -8.02 -9.85 -11.92
N GLY A 161 -7.31 -8.78 -12.28
CA GLY A 161 -6.05 -8.43 -11.64
C GLY A 161 -6.20 -8.16 -10.15
N THR A 162 -7.29 -7.52 -9.74
CA THR A 162 -7.62 -7.31 -8.33
C THR A 162 -7.85 -8.65 -7.61
N GLY A 163 -8.57 -9.58 -8.23
CA GLY A 163 -8.79 -10.94 -7.73
C GLY A 163 -7.48 -11.70 -7.54
N VAL A 164 -6.57 -11.66 -8.52
CA VAL A 164 -5.24 -12.30 -8.45
C VAL A 164 -4.43 -11.70 -7.30
N ALA A 165 -4.39 -10.36 -7.16
CA ALA A 165 -3.65 -9.69 -6.09
C ALA A 165 -4.16 -10.10 -4.70
N VAL A 166 -5.48 -10.18 -4.52
CA VAL A 166 -6.10 -10.62 -3.27
C VAL A 166 -5.81 -12.10 -3.00
N ALA A 167 -5.94 -12.99 -4.00
CA ALA A 167 -5.69 -14.41 -3.85
C ALA A 167 -4.23 -14.69 -3.42
N VAL A 168 -3.25 -14.05 -4.05
CA VAL A 168 -1.83 -14.20 -3.67
C VAL A 168 -1.58 -13.64 -2.26
N THR A 169 -2.26 -12.55 -1.88
CA THR A 169 -2.15 -12.00 -0.53
C THR A 169 -2.73 -12.94 0.53
N LEU A 170 -3.75 -13.73 0.21
CA LEU A 170 -4.30 -14.77 1.09
C LEU A 170 -3.33 -15.94 1.29
N ILE A 171 -2.63 -16.33 0.22
CA ILE A 171 -1.65 -17.44 0.26
C ILE A 171 -0.40 -17.04 1.06
N LEU A 172 0.08 -15.80 0.87
CA LEU A 172 1.26 -15.25 1.53
C LEU A 172 0.91 -14.03 2.40
N PRO A 173 0.21 -14.23 3.53
CA PRO A 173 -0.26 -13.11 4.35
C PRO A 173 0.88 -12.47 5.15
N LEU A 174 1.05 -11.15 5.03
CA LEU A 174 1.82 -10.30 5.94
C LEU A 174 0.82 -9.52 6.80
N LYS A 175 0.54 -10.06 8.02
CA LYS A 175 -0.44 -9.47 8.92
C LYS A 175 0.09 -8.18 9.55
N SER A 176 -0.59 -7.08 9.36
CA SER A 176 -0.27 -5.76 9.93
C SER A 176 -0.16 -5.80 11.46
N THR A 177 -1.07 -6.52 12.14
CA THR A 177 -1.11 -6.62 13.61
C THR A 177 0.13 -7.30 14.20
N LEU A 178 0.69 -8.31 13.53
CA LEU A 178 1.91 -8.96 13.98
C LEU A 178 3.13 -8.07 13.74
N MET A 179 3.17 -7.35 12.63
CA MET A 179 4.21 -6.37 12.35
C MET A 179 4.19 -5.23 13.37
N TRP A 180 3.01 -4.72 13.72
CA TRP A 180 2.86 -3.70 14.74
C TRP A 180 3.42 -4.16 16.09
N ARG A 181 3.08 -5.38 16.54
CA ARG A 181 3.61 -5.95 17.78
C ARG A 181 5.14 -6.09 17.76
N PHE A 182 5.70 -6.54 16.64
CA PHE A 182 7.14 -6.65 16.46
C PHE A 182 7.84 -5.29 16.53
N LEU A 183 7.32 -4.27 15.82
CA LEU A 183 7.86 -2.92 15.86
C LEU A 183 7.73 -2.30 17.26
N LEU A 184 6.62 -2.53 17.94
CA LEU A 184 6.41 -2.05 19.31
C LEU A 184 7.43 -2.69 20.28
N SER A 185 7.59 -4.01 20.23
CA SER A 185 8.60 -4.72 21.05
C SER A 185 10.00 -4.17 20.80
N SER A 186 10.40 -4.04 19.54
CA SER A 186 11.71 -3.50 19.15
C SER A 186 11.91 -2.05 19.60
N ASN A 187 10.84 -1.22 19.63
CA ASN A 187 10.92 0.15 20.15
C ASN A 187 11.05 0.17 21.68
N LEU A 188 10.32 -0.70 22.39
CA LEU A 188 10.42 -0.81 23.83
C LEU A 188 11.82 -1.28 24.26
N ASP A 189 12.41 -2.24 23.54
CA ASP A 189 13.79 -2.68 23.78
C ASP A 189 14.79 -1.54 23.55
N ALA A 190 14.60 -0.75 22.51
CA ALA A 190 15.44 0.42 22.24
C ALA A 190 15.27 1.54 23.30
N CYS A 191 14.07 1.77 23.80
CA CYS A 191 13.81 2.69 24.91
C CYS A 191 14.45 2.20 26.22
N SER A 192 14.35 0.90 26.51
CA SER A 192 14.98 0.29 27.68
C SER A 192 16.51 0.43 27.65
N SER A 193 17.12 0.19 26.50
CA SER A 193 18.58 0.34 26.33
C SER A 193 19.04 1.79 26.49
N LEU A 194 18.24 2.75 25.98
CA LEU A 194 18.47 4.18 26.19
C LEU A 194 18.39 4.57 27.67
N TYR A 195 17.35 4.12 28.36
CA TYR A 195 17.20 4.39 29.79
C TYR A 195 18.38 3.85 30.59
N ALA A 196 18.82 2.62 30.31
CA ALA A 196 19.99 2.03 30.96
C ALA A 196 21.27 2.83 30.66
N SER A 197 21.50 3.29 29.43
CA SER A 197 22.67 4.08 29.07
C SER A 197 22.68 5.44 29.77
N VAL A 198 21.55 6.14 29.83
CA VAL A 198 21.41 7.40 30.56
C VAL A 198 21.62 7.20 32.05
N GLY A 199 21.07 6.15 32.64
CA GLY A 199 21.33 5.78 34.06
C GLY A 199 22.81 5.61 34.35
N HIS A 200 23.53 4.86 33.52
CA HIS A 200 24.97 4.68 33.63
C HIS A 200 25.76 6.00 33.55
N HIS A 201 25.38 6.92 32.70
CA HIS A 201 26.01 8.24 32.60
C HIS A 201 25.76 9.11 33.82
N ILE A 202 24.56 9.05 34.40
CA ILE A 202 24.22 9.79 35.65
C ILE A 202 24.99 9.22 36.81
N ASP A 203 25.06 7.90 36.96
CA ASP A 203 25.83 7.23 38.04
C ASP A 203 27.34 7.51 37.91
N ALA A 204 27.89 7.53 36.71
CA ALA A 204 29.27 7.88 36.45
C ALA A 204 29.56 9.35 36.81
N ALA A 205 28.67 10.27 36.48
CA ALA A 205 28.77 11.70 36.84
C ALA A 205 28.61 11.91 38.34
N GLY A 206 27.71 11.18 39.03
CA GLY A 206 27.50 11.23 40.45
C GLY A 206 28.73 10.76 41.27
N ASN A 207 29.43 9.75 40.78
CA ASN A 207 30.66 9.24 41.43
C ASN A 207 31.88 10.17 41.26
N THR A 208 31.90 11.02 40.24
CA THR A 208 32.98 12.00 40.03
C THR A 208 32.77 13.28 40.89
N THR A 209 31.52 13.63 41.24
CA THR A 209 31.22 14.80 42.07
C THR A 209 31.46 14.60 43.57
N HIS A 210 31.60 13.36 44.03
CA HIS A 210 31.92 13.09 45.46
C HIS A 210 33.40 13.33 45.81
N LYS A 211 34.25 13.66 44.82
CA LYS A 211 35.70 13.92 45.00
C LYS A 211 36.15 15.36 44.79
N SER A 212 35.27 16.31 44.43
CA SER A 212 35.66 17.68 44.23
C SER A 212 34.52 18.63 44.66
N ASN A 213 34.88 19.74 45.32
CA ASN A 213 34.05 20.79 45.92
C ASN A 213 32.76 21.15 45.12
N PRO A 214 31.70 21.63 45.80
CA PRO A 214 30.43 22.00 45.15
C PRO A 214 30.63 23.23 44.27
N VAL A 215 30.99 23.05 43.05
CA VAL A 215 30.98 24.07 42.01
C VAL A 215 29.64 23.96 41.27
N ALA A 216 28.99 25.12 41.12
CA ALA A 216 27.70 25.34 40.55
C ALA A 216 27.44 24.41 39.32
N PHE A 217 26.30 23.72 39.33
CA PHE A 217 25.77 22.98 38.24
C PHE A 217 25.39 23.97 37.10
N SER A 218 26.27 24.22 36.18
CA SER A 218 25.90 24.76 34.88
C SER A 218 25.29 23.64 34.06
N VAL A 219 24.04 23.85 33.61
CA VAL A 219 23.28 22.92 32.74
C VAL A 219 23.91 22.83 31.33
N GLU A 220 25.08 23.43 31.15
CA GLU A 220 25.83 23.44 29.91
C GLU A 220 26.76 22.25 29.86
N GLU A 221 26.56 21.40 28.84
CA GLU A 221 27.39 20.27 28.44
C GLU A 221 27.15 18.92 29.15
N ILE A 222 25.94 18.38 28.98
CA ILE A 222 25.84 16.93 28.82
C ILE A 222 26.34 16.66 27.40
N PRO A 223 27.49 15.99 27.18
CA PRO A 223 27.88 15.60 25.85
C PRO A 223 26.77 14.68 25.33
N VAL A 224 25.93 15.24 24.47
CA VAL A 224 24.86 14.49 23.83
C VAL A 224 25.57 13.48 22.94
N ASP A 225 25.73 12.28 23.50
CA ASP A 225 26.45 11.20 22.82
C ASP A 225 25.78 11.00 21.47
N ARG A 226 26.55 11.07 20.38
CA ARG A 226 26.05 10.89 19.00
C ARG A 226 25.26 9.58 18.89
N ALA A 227 25.61 8.58 19.69
CA ALA A 227 24.89 7.32 19.79
C ALA A 227 23.45 7.51 20.31
N LEU A 228 23.25 8.39 21.29
CA LEU A 228 21.93 8.70 21.87
C LEU A 228 21.04 9.41 20.85
N VAL A 229 21.59 10.40 20.11
CA VAL A 229 20.87 11.09 19.03
C VAL A 229 20.50 10.14 17.90
N THR A 230 21.41 9.27 17.47
CA THR A 230 21.12 8.29 16.41
C THR A 230 20.06 7.28 16.84
N THR A 231 20.07 6.84 18.10
CA THR A 231 19.05 5.91 18.64
C THR A 231 17.68 6.58 18.72
N LEU A 232 17.61 7.83 19.18
CA LEU A 232 16.35 8.62 19.17
C LEU A 232 15.80 8.83 17.75
N GLN A 233 16.67 9.14 16.79
CA GLN A 233 16.27 9.26 15.39
C GLN A 233 15.74 7.94 14.82
N GLN A 234 16.37 6.80 15.18
CA GLN A 234 15.89 5.48 14.78
C GLN A 234 14.53 5.13 15.39
N ILE A 235 14.32 5.43 16.69
CA ILE A 235 13.03 5.24 17.36
C ILE A 235 11.95 6.09 16.67
N ASN A 236 12.23 7.35 16.41
CA ASN A 236 11.28 8.25 15.74
C ASN A 236 10.94 7.75 14.32
N LYS A 237 11.94 7.32 13.55
CA LYS A 237 11.72 6.73 12.23
C LYS A 237 10.85 5.46 12.29
N ARG A 238 11.04 4.61 13.30
CA ARG A 238 10.24 3.40 13.51
C ARG A 238 8.81 3.72 13.96
N LEU A 239 8.62 4.73 14.82
CA LEU A 239 7.29 5.20 15.23
C LEU A 239 6.50 5.77 14.04
N LEU A 240 7.15 6.52 13.16
CA LEU A 240 6.54 7.00 11.93
C LEU A 240 6.14 5.87 10.99
N ALA A 241 6.93 4.78 10.93
CA ALA A 241 6.61 3.59 10.15
C ALA A 241 5.42 2.80 10.70
N VAL A 242 5.12 2.91 12.02
CA VAL A 242 3.96 2.26 12.66
C VAL A 242 2.65 3.00 12.37
N ARG A 243 2.70 4.32 12.17
CA ARG A 243 1.52 5.20 12.00
C ARG A 243 0.50 4.73 10.95
N PRO A 244 0.89 4.19 9.77
CA PRO A 244 -0.06 3.69 8.78
C PRO A 244 -0.75 2.38 9.17
N HIS A 245 -0.37 1.74 10.29
CA HIS A 245 -0.84 0.42 10.72
C HIS A 245 -1.81 0.49 11.92
N ILE A 246 -2.02 1.68 12.47
CA ILE A 246 -3.02 2.00 13.50
C ILE A 246 -4.30 2.47 12.83
#